data_265e1c29ca63e08c554d543e5e5e610c
#
_entry.id   265e1c29ca63e08c554d543e5e5e610c
#
_cell.length_a   1.000
_cell.length_b   1.000
_cell.length_c   1.000
_cell.angle_alpha   90.00
_cell.angle_beta   90.00
_cell.angle_gamma   90.00
#
_symmetry.space_group_name_H-M   'P 1'
#
loop_
_entity.id
_entity.type
_entity.pdbx_description
1 polymer ?
#
loop_
_entity_poly.entity_id
_entity_poly.type
_entity_poly.pdbx_seq_one_letter_code
_entity_poly.pdbx_strand_id
1 'polypeptide(L)'
;MKVHYSKQIAQAVQTFLVDQEWQYEFNEEQGTFKFGIMLNGRLRAMECLIHIFSTDLIIYGLIPAIGANAEDPEEMNEMLRFLTMANYKLRNGNFEMDCSDGEIRYKCFIDCRGLDAPTQKMIRNALSCTASMFERFGQGILNILFADMDAQDAMALCDTSPAEKNDAAGVPASVSTEDPGEDDSDLWALLKEMQADDHMLDPESENEE
;
A
#
# COMPACT_ATOMS: atom_id res chain seq x y z
N MET A 1 -27.51 -3.41 -2.39
CA MET A 1 -27.31 -2.80 -3.72
C MET A 1 -26.19 -3.61 -4.37
N LYS A 2 -26.44 -4.38 -5.45
CA LYS A 2 -25.36 -5.13 -6.13
C LYS A 2 -24.43 -4.11 -6.78
N VAL A 3 -23.17 -4.04 -6.32
CA VAL A 3 -22.16 -3.22 -6.98
C VAL A 3 -21.80 -3.91 -8.31
N HIS A 4 -21.93 -3.16 -9.40
CA HIS A 4 -21.60 -3.67 -10.72
C HIS A 4 -20.10 -3.44 -10.97
N TYR A 5 -19.31 -4.51 -10.91
CA TYR A 5 -17.89 -4.47 -11.21
C TYR A 5 -17.54 -5.27 -12.48
N SER A 6 -16.36 -5.01 -13.07
CA SER A 6 -15.85 -5.73 -14.24
C SER A 6 -15.30 -7.10 -13.83
N LYS A 7 -15.89 -8.17 -14.37
CA LYS A 7 -15.37 -9.53 -14.16
C LYS A 7 -14.00 -9.75 -14.83
N GLN A 8 -13.71 -9.01 -15.90
CA GLN A 8 -12.41 -9.10 -16.59
C GLN A 8 -11.30 -8.49 -15.73
N ILE A 9 -11.56 -7.33 -15.10
CA ILE A 9 -10.62 -6.72 -14.15
C ILE A 9 -10.44 -7.64 -12.93
N ALA A 10 -11.53 -8.20 -12.38
CA ALA A 10 -11.46 -9.13 -11.25
C ALA A 10 -10.61 -10.37 -11.60
N GLN A 11 -10.81 -10.95 -12.78
CA GLN A 11 -10.03 -12.10 -13.25
C GLN A 11 -8.54 -11.75 -13.40
N ALA A 12 -8.20 -10.55 -13.88
CA ALA A 12 -6.81 -10.13 -14.02
C ALA A 12 -6.13 -9.99 -12.64
N VAL A 13 -6.82 -9.39 -11.65
CA VAL A 13 -6.33 -9.30 -10.28
C VAL A 13 -6.17 -10.68 -9.66
N GLN A 14 -7.17 -11.55 -9.81
CA GLN A 14 -7.12 -12.92 -9.30
C GLN A 14 -5.95 -13.71 -9.91
N THR A 15 -5.76 -13.62 -11.22
CA THR A 15 -4.63 -14.27 -11.91
C THR A 15 -3.30 -13.76 -11.36
N PHE A 16 -3.17 -12.44 -11.17
CA PHE A 16 -1.97 -11.86 -10.57
C PHE A 16 -1.68 -12.43 -9.18
N LEU A 17 -2.68 -12.46 -8.27
CA LEU A 17 -2.51 -12.95 -6.91
C LEU A 17 -2.15 -14.45 -6.88
N VAL A 18 -2.77 -15.26 -7.74
CA VAL A 18 -2.47 -16.69 -7.89
C VAL A 18 -1.05 -16.90 -8.43
N ASP A 19 -0.64 -16.15 -9.46
CA ASP A 19 0.71 -16.24 -10.04
C ASP A 19 1.82 -15.82 -9.05
N GLN A 20 1.47 -14.95 -8.09
CA GLN A 20 2.36 -14.57 -6.99
C GLN A 20 2.26 -15.52 -5.78
N GLU A 21 1.37 -16.53 -5.81
CA GLU A 21 1.14 -17.48 -4.71
C GLU A 21 0.65 -16.81 -3.42
N TRP A 22 -0.03 -15.66 -3.53
CA TRP A 22 -0.53 -14.91 -2.37
C TRP A 22 -1.88 -15.44 -1.90
N GLN A 23 -2.02 -15.54 -0.58
CA GLN A 23 -3.30 -15.85 0.06
C GLN A 23 -4.19 -14.60 0.02
N TYR A 24 -5.45 -14.75 -0.38
CA TYR A 24 -6.41 -13.66 -0.46
C TYR A 24 -7.83 -14.11 -0.19
N GLU A 25 -8.66 -13.19 0.26
CA GLU A 25 -10.11 -13.32 0.31
C GLU A 25 -10.74 -12.55 -0.85
N PHE A 26 -11.74 -13.12 -1.51
CA PHE A 26 -12.48 -12.43 -2.55
C PHE A 26 -13.97 -12.37 -2.21
N ASN A 27 -14.49 -11.16 -2.07
CA ASN A 27 -15.91 -10.90 -1.91
C ASN A 27 -16.55 -10.67 -3.29
N GLU A 28 -17.20 -11.70 -3.83
CA GLU A 28 -17.84 -11.66 -5.15
C GLU A 28 -19.03 -10.67 -5.22
N GLU A 29 -19.70 -10.40 -4.10
CA GLU A 29 -20.84 -9.47 -4.09
C GLU A 29 -20.40 -8.02 -4.25
N GLN A 30 -19.22 -7.70 -3.72
CA GLN A 30 -18.67 -6.35 -3.70
C GLN A 30 -17.57 -6.12 -4.76
N GLY A 31 -17.00 -7.17 -5.32
CA GLY A 31 -15.85 -7.09 -6.21
C GLY A 31 -14.59 -6.62 -5.47
N THR A 32 -14.36 -7.14 -4.25
CA THR A 32 -13.28 -6.69 -3.38
C THR A 32 -12.35 -7.85 -3.05
N PHE A 33 -11.06 -7.67 -3.26
CA PHE A 33 -10.00 -8.56 -2.76
C PHE A 33 -9.41 -7.99 -1.48
N LYS A 34 -9.06 -8.89 -0.53
CA LYS A 34 -8.39 -8.56 0.73
C LYS A 34 -7.23 -9.52 0.94
N PHE A 35 -6.04 -9.01 1.30
CA PHE A 35 -4.84 -9.79 1.59
C PHE A 35 -3.83 -8.96 2.38
N GLY A 36 -2.82 -9.63 2.95
CA GLY A 36 -1.74 -8.98 3.69
C GLY A 36 -0.46 -8.86 2.84
N ILE A 37 0.33 -7.81 3.09
CA ILE A 37 1.70 -7.65 2.58
C ILE A 37 2.61 -7.34 3.76
N MET A 38 3.70 -8.08 3.88
CA MET A 38 4.75 -7.78 4.85
C MET A 38 5.54 -6.55 4.41
N LEU A 39 5.91 -5.72 5.36
CA LEU A 39 6.67 -4.49 5.15
C LEU A 39 8.03 -4.57 5.84
N ASN A 40 9.03 -3.95 5.24
CA ASN A 40 10.30 -3.70 5.90
C ASN A 40 10.15 -2.59 6.95
N GLY A 41 10.84 -2.70 8.07
CA GLY A 41 10.84 -1.67 9.11
C GLY A 41 9.91 -1.93 10.27
N ARG A 42 9.44 -0.85 10.91
CA ARG A 42 8.65 -0.93 12.15
C ARG A 42 7.18 -1.27 11.93
N LEU A 43 6.65 -0.85 10.79
CA LEU A 43 5.34 -1.29 10.32
C LEU A 43 5.52 -2.65 9.67
N ARG A 44 5.26 -3.71 10.40
CA ARG A 44 5.57 -5.09 9.99
C ARG A 44 4.76 -5.60 8.82
N ALA A 45 3.52 -5.17 8.73
CA ALA A 45 2.58 -5.63 7.70
C ALA A 45 1.55 -4.56 7.39
N MET A 46 1.03 -4.58 6.18
CA MET A 46 -0.16 -3.81 5.80
C MET A 46 -1.24 -4.74 5.26
N GLU A 47 -2.47 -4.35 5.46
CA GLU A 47 -3.63 -4.93 4.81
C GLU A 47 -3.86 -4.23 3.46
N CYS A 48 -4.06 -5.01 2.42
CA CYS A 48 -4.41 -4.52 1.09
C CYS A 48 -5.87 -4.82 0.77
N LEU A 49 -6.60 -3.81 0.31
CA LEU A 49 -7.94 -3.95 -0.24
C LEU A 49 -7.92 -3.48 -1.70
N ILE A 50 -8.37 -4.34 -2.62
CA ILE A 50 -8.56 -3.95 -4.02
C ILE A 50 -10.04 -3.90 -4.31
N HIS A 51 -10.58 -2.70 -4.53
CA HIS A 51 -11.96 -2.51 -4.96
C HIS A 51 -12.04 -2.37 -6.48
N ILE A 52 -12.85 -3.21 -7.10
CA ILE A 52 -13.03 -3.23 -8.54
C ILE A 52 -14.33 -2.52 -8.90
N PHE A 53 -14.25 -1.65 -9.89
CA PHE A 53 -15.38 -0.96 -10.49
C PHE A 53 -15.61 -1.43 -11.93
N SER A 54 -16.49 -0.78 -12.68
CA SER A 54 -16.81 -1.17 -14.04
C SER A 54 -15.67 -0.96 -15.04
N THR A 55 -14.84 0.07 -14.82
CA THR A 55 -13.80 0.54 -15.75
C THR A 55 -12.46 0.83 -15.09
N ASP A 56 -12.35 0.58 -13.81
CA ASP A 56 -11.17 0.93 -13.01
C ASP A 56 -11.10 0.09 -11.74
N LEU A 57 -10.01 0.22 -11.02
CA LEU A 57 -9.85 -0.34 -9.68
C LEU A 57 -9.07 0.61 -8.78
N ILE A 58 -9.32 0.48 -7.48
CA ILE A 58 -8.60 1.19 -6.45
C ILE A 58 -7.93 0.17 -5.53
N ILE A 59 -6.65 0.40 -5.27
CA ILE A 59 -5.87 -0.34 -4.29
C ILE A 59 -5.70 0.54 -3.06
N TYR A 60 -6.14 0.06 -1.92
CA TYR A 60 -5.87 0.65 -0.62
C TYR A 60 -4.87 -0.20 0.15
N GLY A 61 -3.89 0.44 0.75
CA GLY A 61 -3.09 -0.14 1.81
C GLY A 61 -3.41 0.57 3.12
N LEU A 62 -3.53 -0.19 4.19
CA LEU A 62 -3.75 0.34 5.53
C LEU A 62 -3.01 -0.53 6.56
N ILE A 63 -2.67 0.06 7.69
CA ILE A 63 -2.09 -0.66 8.80
C ILE A 63 -3.16 -0.79 9.88
N PRO A 64 -3.69 -1.99 10.14
CA PRO A 64 -4.71 -2.17 11.17
C PRO A 64 -4.25 -1.61 12.53
N ALA A 65 -5.14 -0.92 13.24
CA ALA A 65 -4.89 -0.28 14.52
C ALA A 65 -3.84 0.86 14.53
N ILE A 66 -3.43 1.36 13.35
CA ILE A 66 -2.62 2.57 13.22
C ILE A 66 -3.49 3.68 12.63
N GLY A 67 -3.80 4.68 13.43
CA GLY A 67 -4.60 5.84 13.07
C GLY A 67 -4.47 6.91 14.15
N ALA A 68 -4.81 8.15 13.80
CA ALA A 68 -4.81 9.26 14.74
C ALA A 68 -6.00 9.16 15.69
N ASN A 69 -5.84 9.64 16.92
CA ASN A 69 -6.93 9.66 17.89
C ASN A 69 -7.95 10.75 17.52
N ALA A 70 -9.13 10.35 17.06
CA ALA A 70 -10.19 11.27 16.67
C ALA A 70 -10.68 12.18 17.81
N GLU A 71 -10.43 11.80 19.09
CA GLU A 71 -10.77 12.62 20.26
C GLU A 71 -9.65 13.60 20.62
N ASP A 72 -8.48 13.54 19.96
CA ASP A 72 -7.36 14.45 20.15
C ASP A 72 -7.19 15.37 18.91
N PRO A 73 -7.70 16.63 18.98
CA PRO A 73 -7.61 17.54 17.84
C PRO A 73 -6.18 17.96 17.48
N GLU A 74 -5.23 17.92 18.43
CA GLU A 74 -3.85 18.28 18.17
C GLU A 74 -3.13 17.18 17.40
N GLU A 75 -3.25 15.92 17.83
CA GLU A 75 -2.73 14.77 17.10
C GLU A 75 -3.35 14.65 15.69
N MET A 76 -4.67 14.82 15.57
CA MET A 76 -5.37 14.84 14.28
C MET A 76 -4.82 15.92 13.34
N ASN A 77 -4.59 17.14 13.84
CA ASN A 77 -4.06 18.23 13.03
C ASN A 77 -2.62 17.97 12.59
N GLU A 78 -1.76 17.49 13.47
CA GLU A 78 -0.36 17.18 13.11
C GLU A 78 -0.32 16.02 12.09
N MET A 79 -1.16 15.01 12.24
CA MET A 79 -1.27 13.92 11.26
C MET A 79 -1.74 14.43 9.90
N LEU A 80 -2.80 15.24 9.84
CA LEU A 80 -3.31 15.84 8.59
C LEU A 80 -2.23 16.70 7.90
N ARG A 81 -1.47 17.50 8.65
CA ARG A 81 -0.35 18.30 8.13
C ARG A 81 0.73 17.39 7.54
N PHE A 82 1.13 16.36 8.26
CA PHE A 82 2.14 15.40 7.83
C PHE A 82 1.72 14.70 6.53
N LEU A 83 0.51 14.13 6.47
CA LEU A 83 0.01 13.45 5.28
C LEU A 83 -0.14 14.42 4.08
N THR A 84 -0.51 15.67 4.33
CA THR A 84 -0.55 16.71 3.29
C THR A 84 0.84 17.01 2.74
N MET A 85 1.85 17.13 3.60
CA MET A 85 3.25 17.34 3.21
C MET A 85 3.79 16.13 2.44
N ALA A 86 3.48 14.91 2.88
CA ALA A 86 3.82 13.68 2.17
C ALA A 86 3.21 13.67 0.76
N ASN A 87 1.89 13.89 0.65
CA ASN A 87 1.16 13.88 -0.61
C ASN A 87 1.68 14.91 -1.61
N TYR A 88 2.15 16.07 -1.17
CA TYR A 88 2.70 17.10 -2.05
C TYR A 88 3.93 16.61 -2.86
N LYS A 89 4.66 15.62 -2.32
CA LYS A 89 5.86 15.04 -2.96
C LYS A 89 5.58 13.84 -3.85
N LEU A 90 4.35 13.29 -3.83
CA LEU A 90 4.01 12.04 -4.50
C LEU A 90 3.62 12.26 -5.96
N ARG A 91 4.04 11.33 -6.84
CA ARG A 91 3.65 11.29 -8.25
C ARG A 91 2.45 10.39 -8.53
N ASN A 92 2.28 9.34 -7.71
CA ASN A 92 1.24 8.34 -7.89
C ASN A 92 0.64 7.99 -6.54
N GLY A 93 -0.68 7.92 -6.47
CA GLY A 93 -1.39 7.65 -5.24
C GLY A 93 -1.35 8.82 -4.24
N ASN A 94 -1.98 8.61 -3.10
CA ASN A 94 -2.03 9.58 -2.01
C ASN A 94 -2.39 8.89 -0.68
N PHE A 95 -1.94 9.48 0.43
CA PHE A 95 -2.48 9.17 1.74
C PHE A 95 -3.83 9.84 1.94
N GLU A 96 -4.75 9.14 2.59
CA GLU A 96 -6.04 9.64 3.04
C GLU A 96 -6.17 9.36 4.54
N MET A 97 -6.88 10.21 5.26
CA MET A 97 -7.25 9.97 6.65
C MET A 97 -8.75 10.18 6.81
N ASP A 98 -9.43 9.24 7.44
CA ASP A 98 -10.82 9.42 7.85
C ASP A 98 -10.85 10.29 9.12
N CYS A 99 -11.44 11.48 9.02
CA CYS A 99 -11.51 12.40 10.15
C CYS A 99 -12.52 11.97 11.22
N SER A 100 -13.31 10.92 10.98
CA SER A 100 -14.27 10.41 11.96
C SER A 100 -13.65 9.44 12.97
N ASP A 101 -12.61 8.71 12.58
CA ASP A 101 -11.96 7.69 13.40
C ASP A 101 -10.43 7.69 13.34
N GLY A 102 -9.85 8.54 12.47
CA GLY A 102 -8.41 8.70 12.32
C GLY A 102 -7.72 7.62 11.47
N GLU A 103 -8.47 6.70 10.84
CA GLU A 103 -7.89 5.67 9.97
C GLU A 103 -7.03 6.29 8.88
N ILE A 104 -5.80 5.79 8.72
CA ILE A 104 -4.86 6.22 7.68
C ILE A 104 -4.75 5.12 6.64
N ARG A 105 -4.94 5.49 5.36
CA ARG A 105 -4.74 4.58 4.24
C ARG A 105 -3.97 5.25 3.11
N TYR A 106 -3.27 4.45 2.34
CA TYR A 106 -2.70 4.87 1.06
C TYR A 106 -3.55 4.34 -0.08
N LYS A 107 -3.80 5.18 -1.08
CA LYS A 107 -4.67 4.87 -2.22
C LYS A 107 -3.94 4.99 -3.52
N CYS A 108 -3.98 3.92 -4.34
CA CYS A 108 -3.59 3.93 -5.75
C CYS A 108 -4.81 3.68 -6.64
N PHE A 109 -4.89 4.41 -7.73
CA PHE A 109 -5.96 4.27 -8.72
C PHE A 109 -5.38 3.73 -10.04
N ILE A 110 -6.05 2.73 -10.64
CA ILE A 110 -5.71 2.20 -11.97
C ILE A 110 -6.91 2.40 -12.88
N ASP A 111 -6.75 3.27 -13.87
CA ASP A 111 -7.73 3.47 -14.94
C ASP A 111 -7.57 2.37 -16.00
N CYS A 112 -8.63 1.63 -16.25
CA CYS A 112 -8.68 0.58 -17.26
C CYS A 112 -9.51 0.98 -18.49
N ARG A 113 -9.92 2.24 -18.61
CA ARG A 113 -10.68 2.71 -19.79
C ARG A 113 -9.83 2.57 -21.05
N GLY A 114 -10.38 1.87 -22.04
CA GLY A 114 -9.66 1.54 -23.28
C GLY A 114 -8.78 0.30 -23.19
N LEU A 115 -8.78 -0.38 -22.04
CA LEU A 115 -8.16 -1.68 -21.83
C LEU A 115 -9.24 -2.71 -21.46
N ASP A 116 -9.03 -3.97 -21.83
CA ASP A 116 -9.91 -5.06 -21.38
C ASP A 116 -9.75 -5.32 -19.87
N ALA A 117 -8.50 -5.23 -19.37
CA ALA A 117 -8.14 -5.36 -17.98
C ALA A 117 -6.76 -4.72 -17.71
N PRO A 118 -6.38 -4.46 -16.44
CA PRO A 118 -5.04 -4.01 -16.09
C PRO A 118 -4.02 -5.12 -16.39
N THR A 119 -2.82 -4.73 -16.80
CA THR A 119 -1.71 -5.68 -16.92
C THR A 119 -1.19 -6.08 -15.54
N GLN A 120 -0.53 -7.23 -15.44
CA GLN A 120 0.13 -7.67 -14.22
C GLN A 120 1.15 -6.62 -13.73
N LYS A 121 1.88 -5.96 -14.64
CA LYS A 121 2.83 -4.90 -14.33
C LYS A 121 2.14 -3.67 -13.69
N MET A 122 0.95 -3.28 -14.16
CA MET A 122 0.19 -2.17 -13.55
C MET A 122 -0.22 -2.49 -12.12
N ILE A 123 -0.74 -3.71 -11.89
CA ILE A 123 -1.13 -4.16 -10.55
C ILE A 123 0.08 -4.20 -9.63
N ARG A 124 1.17 -4.82 -10.09
CA ARG A 124 2.44 -4.92 -9.36
C ARG A 124 2.96 -3.53 -8.95
N ASN A 125 3.09 -2.62 -9.90
CA ASN A 125 3.62 -1.28 -9.65
C ASN A 125 2.76 -0.50 -8.63
N ALA A 126 1.44 -0.65 -8.68
CA ALA A 126 0.57 0.02 -7.72
C ALA A 126 0.69 -0.58 -6.31
N LEU A 127 0.84 -1.90 -6.18
CA LEU A 127 1.07 -2.57 -4.90
C LEU A 127 2.46 -2.23 -4.33
N SER A 128 3.52 -2.27 -5.16
CA SER A 128 4.86 -1.83 -4.76
C SER A 128 4.87 -0.38 -4.30
N CYS A 129 4.20 0.51 -5.05
CA CYS A 129 4.07 1.91 -4.65
C CYS A 129 3.40 2.05 -3.28
N THR A 130 2.30 1.32 -3.05
CA THR A 130 1.59 1.35 -1.78
C THR A 130 2.48 0.89 -0.62
N ALA A 131 3.20 -0.22 -0.77
CA ALA A 131 4.13 -0.73 0.24
C ALA A 131 5.27 0.26 0.52
N SER A 132 5.94 0.75 -0.54
CA SER A 132 7.05 1.70 -0.43
C SER A 132 6.66 3.00 0.27
N MET A 133 5.42 3.46 0.12
CA MET A 133 4.97 4.68 0.79
C MET A 133 4.82 4.48 2.30
N PHE A 134 4.33 3.33 2.75
CA PHE A 134 4.32 3.01 4.18
C PHE A 134 5.74 2.77 4.72
N GLU A 135 6.64 2.17 3.95
CA GLU A 135 8.05 2.03 4.36
C GLU A 135 8.74 3.38 4.49
N ARG A 136 8.46 4.31 3.58
CA ARG A 136 9.05 5.65 3.58
C ARG A 136 8.49 6.55 4.69
N PHE A 137 7.17 6.63 4.81
CA PHE A 137 6.51 7.60 5.68
C PHE A 137 6.04 7.00 7.01
N GLY A 138 6.04 5.68 7.14
CA GLY A 138 5.53 4.99 8.32
C GLY A 138 6.24 5.37 9.62
N GLN A 139 7.55 5.66 9.59
CA GLN A 139 8.26 6.13 10.78
C GLN A 139 7.75 7.51 11.23
N GLY A 140 7.45 8.41 10.29
CA GLY A 140 6.86 9.72 10.61
C GLY A 140 5.48 9.58 11.24
N ILE A 141 4.63 8.71 10.67
CA ILE A 141 3.32 8.38 11.25
C ILE A 141 3.48 7.88 12.69
N LEU A 142 4.36 6.91 12.94
CA LEU A 142 4.59 6.37 14.28
C LEU A 142 5.15 7.41 15.26
N ASN A 143 5.99 8.34 14.80
CA ASN A 143 6.55 9.36 15.66
C ASN A 143 5.51 10.42 16.09
N ILE A 144 4.56 10.75 15.23
CA ILE A 144 3.42 11.61 15.61
C ILE A 144 2.55 10.91 16.63
N LEU A 145 2.15 9.64 16.37
CA LEU A 145 1.23 8.89 17.23
C LEU A 145 1.81 8.52 18.61
N PHE A 146 3.11 8.26 18.70
CA PHE A 146 3.71 7.64 19.91
C PHE A 146 4.87 8.42 20.50
N ALA A 147 5.33 9.48 19.86
CA ALA A 147 6.46 10.28 20.35
C ALA A 147 6.13 11.78 20.41
N ASP A 148 4.86 12.16 20.26
CA ASP A 148 4.37 13.54 20.32
C ASP A 148 5.18 14.50 19.43
N MET A 149 5.54 13.99 18.23
CA MET A 149 6.37 14.73 17.27
C MET A 149 5.49 15.56 16.34
N ASP A 150 5.88 16.82 16.10
CA ASP A 150 5.16 17.62 15.11
C ASP A 150 5.39 17.15 13.67
N ALA A 151 4.50 17.52 12.77
CA ALA A 151 4.49 17.09 11.37
C ALA A 151 5.78 17.47 10.62
N GLN A 152 6.38 18.61 10.95
CA GLN A 152 7.57 19.11 10.26
C GLN A 152 8.82 18.30 10.62
N ASP A 153 8.99 18.02 11.89
CA ASP A 153 10.10 17.19 12.38
C ASP A 153 9.95 15.75 11.93
N ALA A 154 8.72 15.19 11.97
CA ALA A 154 8.41 13.87 11.45
C ALA A 154 8.72 13.76 9.95
N MET A 155 8.40 14.78 9.16
CA MET A 155 8.70 14.82 7.72
C MET A 155 10.20 14.93 7.45
N ALA A 156 10.94 15.73 8.23
CA ALA A 156 12.39 15.88 8.08
C ALA A 156 13.12 14.53 8.29
N LEU A 157 12.63 13.68 9.20
CA LEU A 157 13.18 12.34 9.39
C LEU A 157 12.92 11.42 8.18
N CYS A 158 11.75 11.53 7.55
CA CYS A 158 11.44 10.75 6.35
C CYS A 158 12.26 11.18 5.14
N ASP A 159 12.61 12.46 5.02
CA ASP A 159 13.42 13.00 3.92
C ASP A 159 14.92 12.61 4.04
N THR A 160 15.40 12.27 5.23
CA THR A 160 16.80 11.84 5.45
C THR A 160 17.03 10.34 5.27
N SER A 161 15.97 9.56 5.03
CA SER A 161 16.04 8.11 4.86
C SER A 161 16.70 7.72 3.51
N PRO A 162 17.50 6.65 3.45
CA PRO A 162 18.25 6.24 2.25
C PRO A 162 17.41 5.94 1.00
N ALA A 163 16.09 5.80 1.14
CA ALA A 163 15.19 5.56 0.01
C ALA A 163 15.17 6.68 -1.05
N GLU A 164 15.64 7.91 -0.70
CA GLU A 164 15.69 9.04 -1.66
C GLU A 164 16.79 8.96 -2.71
N LYS A 165 17.73 8.04 -2.60
CA LYS A 165 18.83 7.98 -3.59
C LYS A 165 18.42 7.44 -4.95
N ASN A 166 17.28 6.78 -5.06
CA ASN A 166 16.78 6.22 -6.33
C ASN A 166 15.81 7.15 -7.08
N ASP A 167 15.12 8.09 -6.40
CA ASP A 167 14.18 9.00 -7.06
C ASP A 167 14.81 10.31 -7.56
N ALA A 168 16.04 10.65 -7.14
CA ALA A 168 16.74 11.88 -7.50
C ALA A 168 17.64 11.78 -8.74
N ALA A 169 17.73 10.61 -9.39
CA ALA A 169 18.37 10.49 -10.69
C ALA A 169 17.43 11.10 -11.75
N GLY A 170 17.69 12.38 -12.03
CA GLY A 170 16.94 13.17 -13.02
C GLY A 170 16.81 12.43 -14.33
N VAL A 171 15.59 12.32 -14.82
CA VAL A 171 15.28 11.85 -16.17
C VAL A 171 15.80 12.90 -17.15
N PRO A 172 16.82 12.63 -17.98
CA PRO A 172 17.10 13.48 -19.11
C PRO A 172 15.95 13.32 -20.11
N ALA A 173 15.49 14.45 -20.64
CA ALA A 173 14.45 14.50 -21.67
C ALA A 173 14.99 13.87 -22.97
N SER A 174 14.82 12.56 -23.11
CA SER A 174 14.84 11.85 -24.38
C SER A 174 14.08 10.54 -24.19
N VAL A 175 12.90 10.50 -24.82
CA VAL A 175 12.09 9.29 -24.94
C VAL A 175 12.90 8.26 -25.74
N SER A 176 13.54 7.32 -25.08
CA SER A 176 13.90 6.03 -25.64
C SER A 176 13.01 4.98 -24.99
N THR A 177 12.31 4.25 -25.84
CA THR A 177 11.48 3.09 -25.48
C THR A 177 12.40 1.92 -25.13
N GLU A 178 13.08 2.01 -23.98
CA GLU A 178 13.81 0.88 -23.41
C GLU A 178 13.16 0.53 -22.07
N ASP A 179 12.84 -0.75 -21.94
CA ASP A 179 12.26 -1.43 -20.79
C ASP A 179 13.02 -1.04 -19.51
N PRO A 180 12.39 -0.45 -18.47
CA PRO A 180 13.08 -0.23 -17.20
C PRO A 180 13.31 -1.58 -16.54
N GLY A 181 14.56 -2.06 -16.63
CA GLY A 181 14.97 -3.36 -16.15
C GLY A 181 14.91 -3.52 -14.63
N GLU A 182 14.69 -4.73 -14.26
CA GLU A 182 15.25 -5.59 -13.22
C GLU A 182 15.35 -5.14 -11.75
N ASP A 183 15.06 -3.90 -11.35
CA ASP A 183 15.32 -3.45 -9.97
C ASP A 183 14.14 -3.72 -8.98
N ASP A 184 12.95 -4.03 -9.49
CA ASP A 184 11.79 -4.41 -8.65
C ASP A 184 11.74 -5.92 -8.32
N SER A 185 12.61 -6.74 -8.94
CA SER A 185 12.60 -8.19 -8.73
C SER A 185 13.01 -8.57 -7.30
N ASP A 186 13.89 -7.81 -6.70
CA ASP A 186 14.43 -8.09 -5.36
C ASP A 186 13.40 -7.80 -4.26
N LEU A 187 12.60 -6.71 -4.41
CA LEU A 187 11.51 -6.41 -3.48
C LEU A 187 10.43 -7.49 -3.54
N TRP A 188 10.08 -7.93 -4.75
CA TRP A 188 9.07 -8.98 -4.93
C TRP A 188 9.54 -10.35 -4.48
N ALA A 189 10.81 -10.68 -4.67
CA ALA A 189 11.41 -11.90 -4.14
C ALA A 189 11.38 -11.89 -2.61
N LEU A 190 11.72 -10.78 -1.98
CA LEU A 190 11.69 -10.59 -0.53
C LEU A 190 10.27 -10.69 0.04
N LEU A 191 9.29 -10.04 -0.59
CA LEU A 191 7.88 -10.10 -0.20
C LEU A 191 7.33 -11.53 -0.28
N LYS A 192 7.76 -12.29 -1.28
CA LYS A 192 7.39 -13.70 -1.47
C LYS A 192 7.99 -14.62 -0.39
N GLU A 193 9.28 -14.41 -0.06
CA GLU A 193 9.98 -15.16 0.99
C GLU A 193 9.36 -14.92 2.37
N MET A 194 9.02 -13.67 2.69
CA MET A 194 8.41 -13.29 3.97
C MET A 194 6.98 -13.85 4.15
N GLN A 195 6.20 -14.02 3.07
CA GLN A 195 4.88 -14.65 3.14
C GLN A 195 4.94 -16.17 3.32
N ALA A 196 6.03 -16.82 2.87
CA ALA A 196 6.20 -18.26 3.03
C ALA A 196 6.51 -18.67 4.48
N ASP A 197 7.11 -17.79 5.27
CA ASP A 197 7.47 -18.07 6.67
C ASP A 197 6.29 -17.96 7.66
N ASP A 198 5.18 -17.30 7.30
CA ASP A 198 4.01 -17.15 8.18
C ASP A 198 3.15 -18.43 8.32
N HIS A 199 3.49 -19.48 7.61
CA HIS A 199 2.83 -20.80 7.73
C HIS A 199 3.33 -21.65 8.92
N MET A 200 4.23 -21.13 9.76
CA MET A 200 4.77 -21.87 10.93
C MET A 200 4.16 -21.52 12.28
N LEU A 201 3.11 -20.72 12.35
CA LEU A 201 2.41 -20.41 13.60
C LEU A 201 0.94 -20.87 13.54
N ASP A 202 0.74 -22.17 13.43
CA ASP A 202 -0.55 -22.79 13.69
C ASP A 202 -0.66 -23.09 15.19
N PRO A 203 -1.54 -22.44 15.97
CA PRO A 203 -1.68 -22.70 17.41
C PRO A 203 -2.72 -23.79 17.71
N GLU A 204 -2.66 -24.94 17.02
CA GLU A 204 -3.46 -26.11 17.38
C GLU A 204 -2.60 -27.34 17.68
N SER A 205 -1.92 -27.30 18.82
CA SER A 205 -1.46 -28.54 19.45
C SER A 205 -1.25 -28.38 20.96
N GLU A 206 -2.29 -28.07 21.72
CA GLU A 206 -2.36 -28.37 23.16
C GLU A 206 -3.82 -28.58 23.56
N ASN A 207 -4.32 -29.82 23.37
CA ASN A 207 -5.36 -30.38 24.19
C ASN A 207 -5.52 -31.87 23.84
N GLU A 208 -4.69 -32.71 24.46
CA GLU A 208 -5.02 -34.09 24.84
C GLU A 208 -4.06 -34.50 25.96
N GLU A 209 -4.55 -34.34 27.21
CA GLU A 209 -4.41 -35.31 28.32
C GLU A 209 -5.31 -34.88 29.46
#